data_07465a6c1877251c15b45e093dd5202a
#
_entry.id   07465a6c1877251c15b45e093dd5202a
#
_cell.length_a   1.000
_cell.length_b   1.000
_cell.length_c   1.000
_cell.angle_alpha   90.00
_cell.angle_beta   90.00
_cell.angle_gamma   90.00
#
_symmetry.space_group_name_H-M   'P 1'
#
loop_
_entity.id
_entity.type
_entity.pdbx_description
1 polymer ?
#
loop_
_entity_poly.entity_id
_entity_poly.type
_entity_poly.pdbx_seq_one_letter_code
_entity_poly.pdbx_strand_id
1 'polypeptide(L)'
;MANKLLSAIEDEILMSAGSMPVVIEGIEHIYDTKDSLPSESSHNSHELLYLRSGKIEVSVEGGGKITLGKGSTIVIRPLVKHSLNIKSGEADLLNLYFGFIHDAKELSAAKEGRVQPSEKKRAKTKNAGPSVVIPGSMARTSLESFLKFADLGLTEDNEMTSQPCFVVTGAEKTEISMLAERIVSEMSDERYSKDLMIQTLTVELMINLSRAMRNEWEENIRVKTGKAKELVAIAKQYMDDNFDQGITVAQAAQYVFLSQGYFTRAFKDETGISPMNYLMKKRIERACALLENNEIKVSAISLQSGFSSPQRFNVAFRKLMGMTPMEYRKNHLK
;
A
#
# COMPACT_ATOMS: atom_id res chain seq x y z
N MET A 1 -10.88 -7.77 -30.15
CA MET A 1 -9.72 -8.33 -29.42
C MET A 1 -9.48 -7.59 -28.11
N ALA A 2 -9.46 -6.26 -28.08
CA ALA A 2 -9.21 -5.48 -26.84
C ALA A 2 -10.16 -5.82 -25.70
N ASN A 3 -11.46 -5.98 -25.93
CA ASN A 3 -12.43 -6.31 -24.88
C ASN A 3 -12.21 -7.71 -24.27
N LYS A 4 -11.69 -8.68 -25.04
CA LYS A 4 -11.36 -10.00 -24.49
C LYS A 4 -10.10 -9.95 -23.60
N LEU A 5 -9.12 -9.16 -23.99
CA LEU A 5 -7.91 -8.98 -23.19
C LEU A 5 -8.22 -8.24 -21.89
N LEU A 6 -9.02 -7.17 -21.96
CA LEU A 6 -9.47 -6.43 -20.78
C LEU A 6 -10.22 -7.36 -19.81
N SER A 7 -11.21 -8.12 -20.29
CA SER A 7 -11.96 -9.06 -19.44
C SER A 7 -11.04 -10.11 -18.79
N ALA A 8 -10.08 -10.65 -19.52
CA ALA A 8 -9.14 -11.62 -18.96
C ALA A 8 -8.23 -11.02 -17.85
N ILE A 9 -7.80 -9.77 -18.02
CA ILE A 9 -7.01 -9.05 -17.01
C ILE A 9 -7.88 -8.76 -15.77
N GLU A 10 -9.09 -8.30 -15.98
CA GLU A 10 -10.04 -8.00 -14.89
C GLU A 10 -10.36 -9.26 -14.07
N ASP A 11 -10.64 -10.38 -14.74
CA ASP A 11 -10.91 -11.67 -14.11
C ASP A 11 -9.69 -12.16 -13.31
N GLU A 12 -8.47 -12.05 -13.85
CA GLU A 12 -7.24 -12.45 -13.17
C GLU A 12 -6.97 -11.59 -11.94
N ILE A 13 -7.18 -10.27 -12.02
CA ILE A 13 -7.02 -9.37 -10.88
C ILE A 13 -8.04 -9.71 -9.79
N LEU A 14 -9.32 -9.92 -10.14
CA LEU A 14 -10.35 -10.30 -9.18
C LEU A 14 -10.05 -11.64 -8.51
N MET A 15 -9.57 -12.63 -9.28
CA MET A 15 -9.22 -13.96 -8.76
C MET A 15 -8.00 -13.92 -7.82
N SER A 16 -6.98 -13.14 -8.16
CA SER A 16 -5.72 -13.11 -7.42
C SER A 16 -5.73 -12.14 -6.23
N ALA A 17 -6.36 -10.97 -6.38
CA ALA A 17 -6.37 -9.92 -5.36
C ALA A 17 -7.68 -9.84 -4.56
N GLY A 18 -8.74 -10.53 -4.99
CA GLY A 18 -10.07 -10.51 -4.36
C GLY A 18 -10.82 -9.19 -4.51
N SER A 19 -10.22 -8.21 -5.16
CA SER A 19 -10.83 -6.92 -5.48
C SER A 19 -10.07 -6.25 -6.63
N MET A 20 -10.77 -5.42 -7.39
CA MET A 20 -10.18 -4.68 -8.52
C MET A 20 -10.47 -3.18 -8.39
N PRO A 21 -9.45 -2.31 -8.50
CA PRO A 21 -9.67 -0.87 -8.49
C PRO A 21 -10.30 -0.40 -9.80
N VAL A 22 -11.24 0.52 -9.70
CA VAL A 22 -11.89 1.15 -10.84
C VAL A 22 -11.99 2.65 -10.64
N VAL A 23 -11.69 3.41 -11.68
CA VAL A 23 -12.01 4.84 -11.73
C VAL A 23 -13.47 4.99 -12.14
N ILE A 24 -14.17 5.84 -11.43
CA ILE A 24 -15.61 6.11 -11.61
C ILE A 24 -15.80 7.37 -12.42
N GLU A 25 -15.19 8.45 -12.01
CA GLU A 25 -15.32 9.75 -12.63
C GLU A 25 -14.04 10.58 -12.45
N GLY A 26 -13.71 11.40 -13.43
CA GLY A 26 -12.66 12.41 -13.36
C GLY A 26 -13.24 13.78 -13.69
N ILE A 27 -13.02 14.77 -12.84
CA ILE A 27 -13.61 16.09 -12.98
C ILE A 27 -12.51 17.16 -12.83
N GLU A 28 -12.54 18.14 -13.72
CA GLU A 28 -11.66 19.30 -13.68
C GLU A 28 -12.47 20.56 -13.30
N HIS A 29 -12.04 21.26 -12.28
CA HIS A 29 -12.70 22.47 -11.80
C HIS A 29 -11.72 23.61 -11.61
N ILE A 30 -12.13 24.80 -12.05
CA ILE A 30 -11.46 26.04 -11.71
C ILE A 30 -12.42 26.87 -10.82
N TYR A 31 -12.02 27.08 -9.58
CA TYR A 31 -12.77 27.85 -8.60
C TYR A 31 -12.14 29.20 -8.32
N ASP A 32 -12.96 30.22 -8.15
CA ASP A 32 -12.56 31.54 -7.60
C ASP A 32 -12.98 31.63 -6.13
N THR A 33 -12.34 32.49 -5.37
CA THR A 33 -12.71 32.84 -3.98
C THR A 33 -14.15 33.32 -3.83
N LYS A 34 -14.79 33.76 -4.93
CA LYS A 34 -16.18 34.20 -4.98
C LYS A 34 -17.17 33.07 -5.22
N ASP A 35 -16.71 31.89 -5.56
CA ASP A 35 -17.58 30.75 -5.82
C ASP A 35 -18.18 30.22 -4.52
N SER A 36 -19.48 29.97 -4.55
CA SER A 36 -20.18 29.29 -3.44
C SER A 36 -19.88 27.80 -3.51
N LEU A 37 -18.86 27.37 -2.78
CA LEU A 37 -18.58 25.95 -2.60
C LEU A 37 -19.60 25.31 -1.65
N PRO A 38 -19.89 23.98 -1.80
CA PRO A 38 -20.70 23.26 -0.84
C PRO A 38 -20.14 23.40 0.57
N SER A 39 -20.99 23.64 1.54
CA SER A 39 -20.59 23.74 2.94
C SER A 39 -20.03 22.41 3.46
N GLU A 40 -20.52 21.30 2.92
CA GLU A 40 -20.08 19.94 3.24
C GLU A 40 -20.41 19.01 2.07
N SER A 41 -19.47 18.14 1.72
CA SER A 41 -19.63 17.08 0.72
C SER A 41 -19.35 15.73 1.37
N SER A 42 -20.02 14.68 0.89
CA SER A 42 -19.75 13.30 1.25
C SER A 42 -20.20 12.40 0.10
N HIS A 43 -19.42 11.41 -0.24
CA HIS A 43 -19.69 10.47 -1.33
C HIS A 43 -19.21 9.07 -0.95
N ASN A 44 -19.67 8.05 -1.66
CA ASN A 44 -19.38 6.66 -1.37
C ASN A 44 -18.23 6.08 -2.21
N SER A 45 -17.32 6.95 -2.70
CA SER A 45 -16.08 6.60 -3.38
C SER A 45 -14.89 7.23 -2.66
N HIS A 46 -13.69 6.74 -2.94
CA HIS A 46 -12.48 7.51 -2.65
C HIS A 46 -12.42 8.71 -3.59
N GLU A 47 -11.94 9.82 -3.08
CA GLU A 47 -11.64 11.01 -3.88
C GLU A 47 -10.14 11.32 -3.80
N LEU A 48 -9.48 11.32 -4.95
CA LEU A 48 -8.16 11.90 -5.09
C LEU A 48 -8.32 13.31 -5.62
N LEU A 49 -7.92 14.29 -4.82
CA LEU A 49 -7.95 15.70 -5.16
C LEU A 49 -6.52 16.17 -5.41
N TYR A 50 -6.24 16.62 -6.62
CA TYR A 50 -4.97 17.18 -7.03
C TYR A 50 -5.10 18.68 -7.31
N LEU A 51 -4.32 19.52 -6.62
CA LEU A 51 -4.31 20.96 -6.79
C LEU A 51 -3.22 21.37 -7.79
N ARG A 52 -3.61 21.69 -9.03
CA ARG A 52 -2.72 22.14 -10.10
C ARG A 52 -2.16 23.52 -9.85
N SER A 53 -3.02 24.43 -9.36
CA SER A 53 -2.62 25.80 -8.99
C SER A 53 -3.52 26.38 -7.91
N GLY A 54 -3.05 27.44 -7.24
CA GLY A 54 -3.77 28.10 -6.15
C GLY A 54 -3.41 27.56 -4.76
N LYS A 55 -4.25 27.92 -3.79
CA LYS A 55 -4.14 27.49 -2.39
C LYS A 55 -5.54 27.24 -1.81
N ILE A 56 -5.75 26.06 -1.25
CA ILE A 56 -7.02 25.66 -0.65
C ILE A 56 -6.82 25.17 0.79
N GLU A 57 -7.88 25.23 1.56
CA GLU A 57 -8.01 24.52 2.84
C GLU A 57 -9.09 23.46 2.69
N VAL A 58 -8.73 22.22 2.98
CA VAL A 58 -9.64 21.09 3.03
C VAL A 58 -9.94 20.81 4.50
N SER A 59 -11.21 20.91 4.90
CA SER A 59 -11.66 20.48 6.23
C SER A 59 -12.23 19.08 6.12
N VAL A 60 -11.72 18.14 6.90
CA VAL A 60 -12.09 16.72 6.86
C VAL A 60 -12.55 16.29 8.23
N GLU A 61 -13.72 15.65 8.31
CA GLU A 61 -14.26 15.10 9.55
C GLU A 61 -13.30 14.04 10.12
N GLY A 62 -12.87 14.24 11.38
CA GLY A 62 -11.84 13.38 12.00
C GLY A 62 -10.39 13.63 11.56
N GLY A 63 -10.15 14.41 10.50
CA GLY A 63 -8.81 14.75 9.98
C GLY A 63 -8.39 16.21 10.18
N GLY A 64 -9.32 17.07 10.64
CA GLY A 64 -9.04 18.48 10.88
C GLY A 64 -8.97 19.32 9.60
N LYS A 65 -8.22 20.43 9.67
CA LYS A 65 -8.04 21.38 8.55
C LYS A 65 -6.66 21.22 7.95
N ILE A 66 -6.60 20.98 6.66
CA ILE A 66 -5.38 20.72 5.90
C ILE A 66 -5.24 21.80 4.84
N THR A 67 -4.13 22.55 4.85
CA THR A 67 -3.84 23.53 3.82
C THR A 67 -3.02 22.91 2.71
N LEU A 68 -3.53 22.96 1.50
CA LEU A 68 -2.88 22.45 0.30
C LEU A 68 -2.43 23.62 -0.59
N GLY A 69 -1.22 23.52 -1.11
CA GLY A 69 -0.65 24.42 -2.11
C GLY A 69 -0.51 23.74 -3.48
N LYS A 70 -0.05 24.49 -4.48
CA LYS A 70 0.20 23.97 -5.83
C LYS A 70 0.96 22.65 -5.83
N GLY A 71 0.48 21.71 -6.60
CA GLY A 71 1.08 20.38 -6.75
C GLY A 71 0.76 19.42 -5.61
N SER A 72 -0.08 19.79 -4.64
CA SER A 72 -0.49 18.91 -3.56
C SER A 72 -1.60 17.95 -3.97
N THR A 73 -1.53 16.73 -3.46
CA THR A 73 -2.55 15.70 -3.67
C THR A 73 -3.01 15.17 -2.31
N ILE A 74 -4.32 15.04 -2.14
CA ILE A 74 -4.95 14.40 -0.98
C ILE A 74 -5.91 13.31 -1.45
N VAL A 75 -5.98 12.22 -0.72
CA VAL A 75 -6.98 11.17 -0.90
C VAL A 75 -7.92 11.18 0.28
N ILE A 76 -9.22 11.32 0.03
CA ILE A 76 -10.29 11.30 1.02
C ILE A 76 -11.05 9.98 0.91
N ARG A 77 -11.37 9.38 2.06
CA ARG A 77 -12.05 8.09 2.12
C ARG A 77 -13.55 8.20 1.82
N PRO A 78 -14.19 7.09 1.41
CA PRO A 78 -15.64 7.03 1.27
C PRO A 78 -16.36 7.43 2.56
N LEU A 79 -17.50 8.10 2.39
CA LEU A 79 -18.41 8.53 3.45
C LEU A 79 -17.84 9.55 4.45
N VAL A 80 -16.59 9.99 4.26
CA VAL A 80 -15.98 11.03 5.07
C VAL A 80 -16.53 12.40 4.64
N LYS A 81 -17.07 13.15 5.58
CA LYS A 81 -17.53 14.52 5.32
C LYS A 81 -16.34 15.46 5.21
N HIS A 82 -16.37 16.27 4.19
CA HIS A 82 -15.32 17.24 3.93
C HIS A 82 -15.85 18.50 3.24
N SER A 83 -15.08 19.58 3.31
CA SER A 83 -15.38 20.83 2.62
C SER A 83 -14.10 21.48 2.12
N LEU A 84 -14.25 22.26 1.05
CA LEU A 84 -13.17 23.01 0.42
C LEU A 84 -13.36 24.51 0.68
N ASN A 85 -12.26 25.21 0.94
CA ASN A 85 -12.24 26.65 1.07
C ASN A 85 -11.05 27.21 0.28
N ILE A 86 -11.33 28.08 -0.70
CA ILE A 86 -10.30 28.73 -1.51
C ILE A 86 -9.64 29.85 -0.69
N LYS A 87 -8.34 29.79 -0.48
CA LYS A 87 -7.61 30.73 0.36
C LYS A 87 -7.03 31.92 -0.38
N SER A 88 -6.76 31.78 -1.68
CA SER A 88 -6.20 32.86 -2.49
C SER A 88 -6.47 32.67 -3.97
N GLY A 89 -7.03 33.69 -4.61
CA GLY A 89 -7.19 33.78 -6.06
C GLY A 89 -8.02 32.64 -6.66
N GLU A 90 -7.55 32.14 -7.77
CA GLU A 90 -8.13 31.02 -8.51
C GLU A 90 -7.46 29.71 -8.11
N ALA A 91 -8.23 28.63 -7.95
CA ALA A 91 -7.73 27.30 -7.68
C ALA A 91 -8.16 26.34 -8.79
N ASP A 92 -7.17 25.70 -9.44
CA ASP A 92 -7.39 24.68 -10.46
C ASP A 92 -7.21 23.29 -9.83
N LEU A 93 -8.29 22.54 -9.84
CA LEU A 93 -8.43 21.24 -9.17
C LEU A 93 -8.76 20.16 -10.18
N LEU A 94 -8.12 19.01 -10.01
CA LEU A 94 -8.49 17.74 -10.63
C LEU A 94 -8.97 16.80 -9.53
N ASN A 95 -10.20 16.33 -9.66
CA ASN A 95 -10.80 15.35 -8.77
C ASN A 95 -10.95 14.02 -9.52
N LEU A 96 -10.42 12.95 -8.95
CA LEU A 96 -10.57 11.59 -9.46
C LEU A 96 -11.27 10.74 -8.44
N TYR A 97 -12.46 10.24 -8.79
CA TYR A 97 -13.24 9.35 -7.96
C TYR A 97 -12.99 7.90 -8.34
N PHE A 98 -12.66 7.08 -7.36
CA PHE A 98 -12.36 5.67 -7.58
C PHE A 98 -12.89 4.78 -6.46
N GLY A 99 -13.05 3.50 -6.75
CA GLY A 99 -13.50 2.50 -5.80
C GLY A 99 -12.90 1.14 -6.11
N PHE A 100 -13.34 0.14 -5.39
CA PHE A 100 -12.95 -1.25 -5.60
C PHE A 100 -14.19 -2.10 -5.82
N ILE A 101 -14.12 -3.03 -6.72
CA ILE A 101 -15.15 -4.01 -7.00
C ILE A 101 -14.68 -5.39 -6.56
N HIS A 102 -15.62 -6.24 -6.16
CA HIS A 102 -15.32 -7.56 -5.63
C HIS A 102 -15.85 -8.70 -6.50
N ASP A 103 -16.71 -8.38 -7.46
CA ASP A 103 -17.25 -9.37 -8.40
C ASP A 103 -17.55 -8.78 -9.79
N ALA A 104 -17.76 -9.68 -10.77
CA ALA A 104 -18.04 -9.30 -12.16
C ALA A 104 -19.38 -8.55 -12.36
N LYS A 105 -20.35 -8.70 -11.44
CA LYS A 105 -21.63 -7.97 -11.50
C LYS A 105 -21.45 -6.51 -11.10
N GLU A 106 -20.67 -6.27 -10.07
CA GLU A 106 -20.30 -4.91 -9.65
C GLU A 106 -19.52 -4.20 -10.77
N LEU A 107 -18.62 -4.94 -11.47
CA LEU A 107 -17.87 -4.41 -12.61
C LEU A 107 -18.81 -3.96 -13.74
N SER A 108 -19.80 -4.78 -14.09
CA SER A 108 -20.78 -4.43 -15.12
C SER A 108 -21.57 -3.18 -14.74
N ALA A 109 -22.05 -3.11 -13.50
CA ALA A 109 -22.77 -1.95 -12.97
C ALA A 109 -21.92 -0.68 -12.96
N ALA A 110 -20.63 -0.79 -12.59
CA ALA A 110 -19.70 0.33 -12.61
C ALA A 110 -19.44 0.84 -14.05
N LYS A 111 -19.35 -0.06 -15.03
CA LYS A 111 -19.18 0.30 -16.46
C LYS A 111 -20.43 0.98 -17.05
N GLU A 112 -21.61 0.50 -16.71
CA GLU A 112 -22.88 1.10 -17.14
C GLU A 112 -23.11 2.49 -16.50
N GLY A 113 -22.65 2.71 -15.29
CA GLY A 113 -22.74 3.98 -14.57
C GLY A 113 -21.71 5.04 -14.99
N ARG A 114 -20.68 4.68 -15.79
CA ARG A 114 -19.70 5.65 -16.30
C ARG A 114 -20.38 6.60 -17.28
N VAL A 115 -20.68 7.81 -16.82
CA VAL A 115 -21.09 8.90 -17.69
C VAL A 115 -19.86 9.36 -18.47
N GLN A 116 -19.99 9.46 -19.78
CA GLN A 116 -18.98 10.14 -20.60
C GLN A 116 -18.80 11.57 -20.08
N PRO A 117 -17.56 12.06 -19.90
CA PRO A 117 -17.33 13.44 -19.50
C PRO A 117 -17.99 14.35 -20.53
N SER A 118 -19.09 14.96 -20.14
CA SER A 118 -19.69 16.00 -20.98
C SER A 118 -18.66 17.11 -21.13
N GLU A 119 -18.55 17.62 -22.36
CA GLU A 119 -17.71 18.75 -22.80
C GLU A 119 -17.27 19.68 -21.68
N LYS A 120 -15.99 20.15 -21.70
CA LYS A 120 -15.41 21.16 -20.81
C LYS A 120 -16.40 22.27 -20.48
N LYS A 121 -17.37 21.97 -19.65
CA LYS A 121 -18.26 22.96 -19.08
C LYS A 121 -17.47 23.60 -17.96
N ARG A 122 -17.17 24.88 -18.09
CA ARG A 122 -17.00 25.77 -16.95
C ARG A 122 -18.29 25.66 -16.13
N ALA A 123 -18.38 24.60 -15.35
CA ALA A 123 -19.60 24.26 -14.63
C ALA A 123 -19.70 25.20 -13.43
N LYS A 124 -20.59 26.17 -13.52
CA LYS A 124 -21.21 26.81 -12.38
C LYS A 124 -22.13 25.76 -11.67
N THR A 125 -21.55 24.66 -11.19
CA THR A 125 -22.32 23.62 -10.50
C THR A 125 -22.14 23.73 -9.01
N LYS A 126 -23.26 23.82 -8.34
CA LYS A 126 -23.39 24.01 -6.87
C LYS A 126 -23.05 22.76 -6.04
N ASN A 127 -22.70 21.64 -6.65
CA ASN A 127 -22.39 20.39 -5.96
C ASN A 127 -21.10 19.80 -6.51
N ALA A 128 -20.04 19.83 -5.71
CA ALA A 128 -18.74 19.20 -6.01
C ALA A 128 -18.73 17.75 -5.48
N GLY A 129 -19.49 16.88 -6.10
CA GLY A 129 -19.47 15.44 -5.85
C GLY A 129 -19.62 14.67 -7.15
N PRO A 130 -19.32 13.36 -7.19
CA PRO A 130 -19.47 12.56 -8.39
C PRO A 130 -20.93 12.60 -8.86
N SER A 131 -21.14 12.80 -10.16
CA SER A 131 -22.46 12.81 -10.79
C SER A 131 -23.07 11.41 -10.85
N VAL A 132 -22.27 10.37 -10.66
CA VAL A 132 -22.64 8.96 -10.75
C VAL A 132 -22.91 8.39 -9.35
N VAL A 133 -24.09 7.79 -9.17
CA VAL A 133 -24.41 7.02 -7.97
C VAL A 133 -23.73 5.65 -8.07
N ILE A 134 -22.82 5.39 -7.15
CA ILE A 134 -22.06 4.14 -7.09
C ILE A 134 -22.87 3.07 -6.36
N PRO A 135 -22.80 1.78 -6.77
CA PRO A 135 -23.39 0.68 -6.03
C PRO A 135 -22.99 0.68 -4.55
N GLY A 136 -23.92 0.41 -3.63
CA GLY A 136 -23.68 0.46 -2.19
C GLY A 136 -22.60 -0.48 -1.66
N SER A 137 -22.24 -1.51 -2.44
CA SER A 137 -21.10 -2.42 -2.18
C SER A 137 -19.76 -1.69 -2.26
N MET A 138 -19.57 -0.76 -3.19
CA MET A 138 -18.36 0.05 -3.32
C MET A 138 -18.16 1.02 -2.14
N ALA A 139 -19.24 1.42 -1.47
CA ALA A 139 -19.19 2.27 -0.28
C ALA A 139 -18.55 1.58 0.95
N ARG A 140 -18.54 0.26 0.98
CA ARG A 140 -17.94 -0.54 2.06
C ARG A 140 -16.47 -0.86 1.81
N THR A 141 -15.96 -0.43 0.67
CA THR A 141 -14.58 -0.74 0.28
C THR A 141 -13.63 0.10 1.11
N SER A 142 -13.09 -0.53 2.11
CA SER A 142 -12.15 0.09 3.03
C SER A 142 -10.80 0.36 2.35
N LEU A 143 -10.02 1.24 2.93
CA LEU A 143 -8.62 1.45 2.60
C LEU A 143 -7.82 0.12 2.62
N GLU A 144 -8.32 -0.89 3.35
CA GLU A 144 -7.78 -2.26 3.41
C GLU A 144 -7.76 -2.98 2.08
N SER A 145 -8.82 -2.88 1.27
CA SER A 145 -8.83 -3.47 -0.07
C SER A 145 -7.75 -2.86 -0.95
N PHE A 146 -7.52 -1.56 -0.79
CA PHE A 146 -6.44 -0.83 -1.42
C PHE A 146 -5.07 -1.37 -1.02
N LEU A 147 -4.86 -1.58 0.27
CA LEU A 147 -3.60 -2.05 0.82
C LEU A 147 -3.38 -3.55 0.56
N LYS A 148 -4.44 -4.35 0.55
CA LYS A 148 -4.41 -5.77 0.14
C LYS A 148 -4.08 -5.90 -1.34
N PHE A 149 -4.67 -5.06 -2.20
CA PHE A 149 -4.36 -5.02 -3.63
C PHE A 149 -2.86 -4.81 -3.88
N ALA A 150 -2.21 -3.98 -3.08
CA ALA A 150 -0.79 -3.68 -3.19
C ALA A 150 0.14 -4.69 -2.47
N ASP A 151 -0.38 -5.84 -2.03
CA ASP A 151 0.37 -6.87 -1.26
C ASP A 151 1.07 -6.29 -0.01
N LEU A 152 0.43 -5.31 0.63
CA LEU A 152 0.97 -4.67 1.83
C LEU A 152 0.69 -5.45 3.11
N GLY A 153 -0.10 -6.54 3.05
CA GLY A 153 -0.30 -7.49 4.15
C GLY A 153 -0.88 -6.88 5.44
N LEU A 154 -1.63 -5.79 5.33
CA LEU A 154 -2.16 -5.08 6.50
C LEU A 154 -3.43 -5.77 7.05
N THR A 155 -3.52 -5.87 8.37
CA THR A 155 -4.70 -6.35 9.09
C THR A 155 -5.66 -5.21 9.43
N GLU A 156 -6.89 -5.54 9.82
CA GLU A 156 -8.00 -4.61 10.04
C GLU A 156 -7.75 -3.54 11.12
N ASP A 157 -6.84 -3.80 12.07
CA ASP A 157 -6.58 -2.95 13.24
C ASP A 157 -5.41 -1.96 13.07
N ASN A 158 -5.01 -1.65 11.84
CA ASN A 158 -3.87 -0.77 11.63
C ASN A 158 -4.27 0.73 11.71
N GLU A 159 -3.53 1.54 12.48
CA GLU A 159 -3.73 3.00 12.55
C GLU A 159 -3.75 3.69 11.17
N MET A 160 -3.06 3.12 10.17
CA MET A 160 -3.02 3.64 8.82
C MET A 160 -4.37 3.50 8.11
N THR A 161 -5.14 2.45 8.44
CA THR A 161 -6.47 2.20 7.88
C THR A 161 -7.55 3.04 8.52
N SER A 162 -7.31 3.64 9.68
CA SER A 162 -8.30 4.46 10.41
C SER A 162 -8.32 5.94 10.01
N GLN A 163 -7.31 6.43 9.30
CA GLN A 163 -7.21 7.84 8.90
C GLN A 163 -8.31 8.21 7.89
N PRO A 164 -9.04 9.33 8.08
CA PRO A 164 -10.12 9.74 7.18
C PRO A 164 -9.62 10.26 5.82
N CYS A 165 -8.39 10.71 5.76
CA CYS A 165 -7.73 11.18 4.55
C CYS A 165 -6.22 10.96 4.62
N PHE A 166 -5.58 11.05 3.48
CA PHE A 166 -4.15 10.86 3.30
C PHE A 166 -3.58 11.93 2.36
N VAL A 167 -2.60 12.72 2.84
CA VAL A 167 -1.90 13.69 1.99
C VAL A 167 -0.71 12.99 1.36
N VAL A 168 -0.66 12.98 0.02
CA VAL A 168 0.44 12.34 -0.72
C VAL A 168 1.72 13.15 -0.55
N THR A 169 2.73 12.53 0.02
CA THR A 169 4.06 13.08 0.22
C THR A 169 5.12 12.19 -0.43
N GLY A 170 6.38 12.60 -0.40
CA GLY A 170 7.49 11.78 -0.88
C GLY A 170 7.73 11.79 -2.39
N ALA A 171 8.48 10.79 -2.85
CA ALA A 171 8.95 10.68 -4.23
C ALA A 171 7.81 10.35 -5.22
N GLU A 172 6.79 9.62 -4.77
CA GLU A 172 5.66 9.16 -5.57
C GLU A 172 4.67 10.27 -5.92
N LYS A 173 4.75 11.43 -5.26
CA LYS A 173 3.81 12.55 -5.41
C LYS A 173 3.65 13.01 -6.87
N THR A 174 4.76 13.18 -7.58
CA THR A 174 4.75 13.63 -8.98
C THR A 174 4.13 12.60 -9.89
N GLU A 175 4.49 11.33 -9.71
CA GLU A 175 3.97 10.21 -10.52
C GLU A 175 2.46 10.05 -10.32
N ILE A 176 1.98 10.10 -9.09
CA ILE A 176 0.55 10.03 -8.74
C ILE A 176 -0.22 11.17 -9.43
N SER A 177 0.30 12.40 -9.39
CA SER A 177 -0.33 13.54 -10.06
C SER A 177 -0.39 13.37 -11.58
N MET A 178 0.70 12.91 -12.19
CA MET A 178 0.77 12.64 -13.63
C MET A 178 -0.19 11.53 -14.06
N LEU A 179 -0.32 10.47 -13.26
CA LEU A 179 -1.26 9.38 -13.51
C LEU A 179 -2.71 9.85 -13.43
N ALA A 180 -3.05 10.67 -12.43
CA ALA A 180 -4.38 11.26 -12.32
C ALA A 180 -4.72 12.11 -13.56
N GLU A 181 -3.79 12.96 -14.02
CA GLU A 181 -3.93 13.76 -15.26
C GLU A 181 -4.15 12.86 -16.49
N ARG A 182 -3.34 11.81 -16.64
CA ARG A 182 -3.44 10.89 -17.77
C ARG A 182 -4.76 10.14 -17.78
N ILE A 183 -5.24 9.70 -16.61
CA ILE A 183 -6.53 9.01 -16.48
C ILE A 183 -7.67 9.93 -16.92
N VAL A 184 -7.71 11.17 -16.42
CA VAL A 184 -8.77 12.14 -16.78
C VAL A 184 -8.69 12.50 -18.26
N SER A 185 -7.50 12.69 -18.81
CA SER A 185 -7.31 12.91 -20.25
C SER A 185 -7.82 11.73 -21.07
N GLU A 186 -7.48 10.49 -20.69
CA GLU A 186 -7.96 9.29 -21.40
C GLU A 186 -9.47 9.12 -21.29
N MET A 187 -10.08 9.49 -20.15
CA MET A 187 -11.54 9.48 -19.99
C MET A 187 -12.26 10.45 -20.93
N SER A 188 -11.60 11.53 -21.31
CA SER A 188 -12.14 12.55 -22.21
C SER A 188 -11.99 12.24 -23.70
N ASP A 189 -11.12 11.29 -24.04
CA ASP A 189 -10.79 10.92 -25.43
C ASP A 189 -11.57 9.70 -25.89
N GLU A 190 -11.92 9.66 -27.19
CA GLU A 190 -12.56 8.51 -27.85
C GLU A 190 -11.51 7.67 -28.59
N ARG A 191 -10.48 7.21 -27.87
CA ARG A 191 -9.40 6.42 -28.45
C ARG A 191 -9.70 4.92 -28.44
N TYR A 192 -9.09 4.20 -29.37
CA TYR A 192 -9.13 2.74 -29.36
C TYR A 192 -8.47 2.19 -28.08
N SER A 193 -9.09 1.17 -27.46
CA SER A 193 -8.63 0.55 -26.21
C SER A 193 -8.63 1.48 -24.97
N LYS A 194 -9.43 2.55 -24.97
CA LYS A 194 -9.60 3.50 -23.86
C LYS A 194 -9.78 2.81 -22.50
N ASP A 195 -10.75 1.88 -22.40
CA ASP A 195 -11.05 1.21 -21.14
C ASP A 195 -9.87 0.39 -20.61
N LEU A 196 -9.12 -0.27 -21.51
CA LEU A 196 -7.92 -1.01 -21.13
C LEU A 196 -6.81 -0.06 -20.63
N MET A 197 -6.66 1.09 -21.28
CA MET A 197 -5.69 2.10 -20.86
C MET A 197 -6.07 2.67 -19.50
N ILE A 198 -7.33 3.06 -19.29
CA ILE A 198 -7.81 3.56 -17.99
C ILE A 198 -7.57 2.51 -16.89
N GLN A 199 -7.87 1.23 -17.14
CA GLN A 199 -7.67 0.16 -16.18
C GLN A 199 -6.19 -0.01 -15.84
N THR A 200 -5.31 0.01 -16.84
CA THR A 200 -3.85 -0.11 -16.63
C THR A 200 -3.31 1.05 -15.79
N LEU A 201 -3.69 2.29 -16.14
CA LEU A 201 -3.30 3.49 -15.40
C LEU A 201 -3.85 3.49 -13.96
N THR A 202 -5.07 2.95 -13.78
CA THR A 202 -5.68 2.81 -12.45
C THR A 202 -4.87 1.86 -11.57
N VAL A 203 -4.46 0.71 -12.09
CA VAL A 203 -3.59 -0.23 -11.37
C VAL A 203 -2.26 0.41 -10.99
N GLU A 204 -1.62 1.12 -11.92
CA GLU A 204 -0.38 1.84 -11.68
C GLU A 204 -0.54 2.93 -10.61
N LEU A 205 -1.63 3.69 -10.67
CA LEU A 205 -1.98 4.70 -9.64
C LEU A 205 -2.12 4.03 -8.26
N MET A 206 -2.81 2.90 -8.16
CA MET A 206 -2.97 2.17 -6.91
C MET A 206 -1.64 1.69 -6.33
N ILE A 207 -0.74 1.18 -7.15
CA ILE A 207 0.59 0.76 -6.72
C ILE A 207 1.38 1.96 -6.16
N ASN A 208 1.37 3.09 -6.84
CA ASN A 208 2.09 4.29 -6.38
C ASN A 208 1.48 4.90 -5.13
N LEU A 209 0.16 4.96 -5.01
CA LEU A 209 -0.51 5.39 -3.78
C LEU A 209 -0.17 4.49 -2.59
N SER A 210 -0.14 3.18 -2.80
CA SER A 210 0.23 2.21 -1.77
C SER A 210 1.67 2.39 -1.29
N ARG A 211 2.60 2.67 -2.22
CA ARG A 211 4.00 2.99 -1.88
C ARG A 211 4.10 4.28 -1.07
N ALA A 212 3.40 5.33 -1.51
CA ALA A 212 3.38 6.61 -0.80
C ALA A 212 2.82 6.47 0.62
N MET A 213 1.72 5.75 0.79
CA MET A 213 1.11 5.47 2.10
C MET A 213 2.07 4.69 3.01
N ARG A 214 2.73 3.65 2.49
CA ARG A 214 3.71 2.88 3.25
C ARG A 214 4.89 3.75 3.69
N ASN A 215 5.43 4.57 2.79
CA ASN A 215 6.57 5.44 3.08
C ASN A 215 6.22 6.45 4.18
N GLU A 216 5.03 7.06 4.13
CA GLU A 216 4.57 7.99 5.17
C GLU A 216 4.37 7.28 6.51
N TRP A 217 3.79 6.09 6.51
CA TRP A 217 3.61 5.31 7.74
C TRP A 217 4.96 4.94 8.37
N GLU A 218 5.93 4.49 7.56
CA GLU A 218 7.28 4.20 8.03
C GLU A 218 7.97 5.45 8.61
N GLU A 219 7.80 6.61 7.98
CA GLU A 219 8.35 7.88 8.49
C GLU A 219 7.67 8.31 9.78
N ASN A 220 6.36 8.16 9.91
CA ASN A 220 5.63 8.44 11.14
C ASN A 220 6.06 7.52 12.31
N ILE A 221 6.37 6.26 12.04
CA ILE A 221 6.93 5.34 13.04
C ILE A 221 8.32 5.80 13.46
N ARG A 222 9.15 6.24 12.51
CA ARG A 222 10.51 6.74 12.78
C ARG A 222 10.51 7.96 13.68
N VAL A 223 9.57 8.88 13.50
CA VAL A 223 9.44 10.10 14.30
C VAL A 223 8.90 9.79 15.72
N LYS A 224 8.04 8.77 15.87
CA LYS A 224 7.53 8.31 17.18
C LYS A 224 8.49 7.30 17.81
N THR A 225 9.50 7.77 18.49
CA THR A 225 10.66 7.03 19.06
C THR A 225 10.35 5.77 19.90
N GLY A 226 9.11 5.50 20.28
CA GLY A 226 8.73 4.27 21.01
C GLY A 226 8.22 3.13 20.12
N LYS A 227 7.57 3.47 19.01
CA LYS A 227 6.83 2.51 18.18
C LYS A 227 7.74 1.60 17.32
N ALA A 228 8.87 2.12 16.84
CA ALA A 228 9.87 1.32 16.12
C ALA A 228 10.45 0.20 17.01
N LYS A 229 10.75 0.51 18.28
CA LYS A 229 11.25 -0.46 19.26
C LYS A 229 10.24 -1.56 19.56
N GLU A 230 8.97 -1.20 19.71
CA GLU A 230 7.88 -2.14 19.94
C GLU A 230 7.70 -3.10 18.74
N LEU A 231 7.66 -2.57 17.52
CA LEU A 231 7.55 -3.38 16.30
C LEU A 231 8.76 -4.31 16.11
N VAL A 232 9.97 -3.82 16.40
CA VAL A 232 11.17 -4.66 16.38
C VAL A 232 11.10 -5.78 17.42
N ALA A 233 10.57 -5.50 18.61
CA ALA A 233 10.39 -6.52 19.66
C ALA A 233 9.39 -7.60 19.23
N ILE A 234 8.26 -7.21 18.62
CA ILE A 234 7.24 -8.11 18.07
C ILE A 234 7.84 -8.98 16.94
N ALA A 235 8.54 -8.37 15.99
CA ALA A 235 9.18 -9.10 14.91
C ALA A 235 10.28 -10.06 15.40
N LYS A 236 11.04 -9.63 16.42
CA LYS A 236 12.05 -10.47 17.05
C LYS A 236 11.41 -11.71 17.69
N GLN A 237 10.29 -11.54 18.41
CA GLN A 237 9.54 -12.66 18.97
C GLN A 237 9.03 -13.60 17.87
N TYR A 238 8.44 -13.05 16.80
CA TYR A 238 8.05 -13.85 15.64
C TYR A 238 9.22 -14.64 15.04
N MET A 239 10.40 -14.02 14.93
CA MET A 239 11.61 -14.71 14.46
C MET A 239 12.07 -15.80 15.43
N ASP A 240 11.97 -15.59 16.73
CA ASP A 240 12.31 -16.56 17.78
C ASP A 240 11.37 -17.77 17.76
N ASP A 241 10.09 -17.57 17.43
CA ASP A 241 9.08 -18.63 17.40
C ASP A 241 9.09 -19.43 16.09
N ASN A 242 9.68 -18.90 15.00
CA ASN A 242 9.57 -19.47 13.66
C ASN A 242 10.91 -19.65 12.91
N PHE A 243 12.06 -19.45 13.55
CA PHE A 243 13.37 -19.49 12.86
C PHE A 243 13.65 -20.84 12.17
N ASP A 244 13.15 -21.92 12.69
CA ASP A 244 13.30 -23.30 12.19
C ASP A 244 12.36 -23.65 11.03
N GLN A 245 11.31 -22.86 10.81
CA GLN A 245 10.38 -23.01 9.69
C GLN A 245 10.87 -22.41 8.37
N GLY A 246 12.13 -21.99 8.30
CA GLY A 246 12.72 -21.45 7.09
C GLY A 246 12.29 -20.03 6.73
N ILE A 247 11.72 -19.28 7.69
CA ILE A 247 11.30 -17.90 7.46
C ILE A 247 12.41 -17.01 6.92
N THR A 248 12.01 -15.96 6.22
CA THR A 248 12.91 -14.95 5.64
C THR A 248 12.82 -13.63 6.42
N VAL A 249 13.81 -12.76 6.24
CA VAL A 249 13.77 -11.40 6.79
C VAL A 249 12.61 -10.59 6.18
N ALA A 250 12.25 -10.86 4.92
CA ALA A 250 11.11 -10.22 4.28
C ALA A 250 9.80 -10.58 4.98
N GLN A 251 9.59 -11.85 5.33
CA GLN A 251 8.40 -12.28 6.08
C GLN A 251 8.36 -11.70 7.49
N ALA A 252 9.51 -11.60 8.19
CA ALA A 252 9.56 -10.95 9.49
C ALA A 252 9.23 -9.45 9.41
N ALA A 253 9.69 -8.76 8.36
CA ALA A 253 9.33 -7.37 8.11
C ALA A 253 7.83 -7.22 7.79
N GLN A 254 7.30 -8.10 6.95
CA GLN A 254 5.89 -8.13 6.58
C GLN A 254 4.98 -8.39 7.79
N TYR A 255 5.40 -9.26 8.71
CA TYR A 255 4.65 -9.56 9.94
C TYR A 255 4.38 -8.31 10.79
N VAL A 256 5.29 -7.34 10.77
CA VAL A 256 5.15 -6.04 11.46
C VAL A 256 4.85 -4.89 10.49
N PHE A 257 4.42 -5.20 9.27
CA PHE A 257 3.97 -4.24 8.24
C PHE A 257 5.03 -3.22 7.80
N LEU A 258 6.31 -3.56 7.94
CA LEU A 258 7.43 -2.72 7.51
C LEU A 258 8.00 -3.19 6.17
N SER A 259 8.55 -2.26 5.38
CA SER A 259 9.42 -2.64 4.27
C SER A 259 10.67 -3.34 4.80
N GLN A 260 11.20 -4.31 4.03
CA GLN A 260 12.40 -5.02 4.44
C GLN A 260 13.60 -4.08 4.68
N GLY A 261 13.69 -2.99 3.91
CA GLY A 261 14.76 -1.99 4.04
C GLY A 261 14.65 -1.21 5.36
N TYR A 262 13.46 -0.72 5.69
CA TYR A 262 13.22 -0.02 6.95
C TYR A 262 13.40 -0.98 8.15
N PHE A 263 12.77 -2.15 8.11
CA PHE A 263 12.91 -3.18 9.16
C PHE A 263 14.37 -3.53 9.44
N THR A 264 15.18 -3.72 8.38
CA THR A 264 16.61 -4.05 8.55
C THR A 264 17.37 -2.96 9.30
N ARG A 265 17.09 -1.69 9.01
CA ARG A 265 17.70 -0.55 9.72
C ARG A 265 17.21 -0.48 11.17
N ALA A 266 15.89 -0.44 11.37
CA ALA A 266 15.28 -0.35 12.70
C ALA A 266 15.71 -1.51 13.62
N PHE A 267 15.72 -2.73 13.09
CA PHE A 267 16.17 -3.91 13.84
C PHE A 267 17.65 -3.81 14.24
N LYS A 268 18.51 -3.36 13.32
CA LYS A 268 19.94 -3.17 13.62
C LYS A 268 20.18 -2.06 14.64
N ASP A 269 19.43 -0.96 14.53
CA ASP A 269 19.53 0.17 15.47
C ASP A 269 19.12 -0.24 16.89
N GLU A 270 18.08 -1.06 17.04
CA GLU A 270 17.56 -1.52 18.33
C GLU A 270 18.32 -2.70 18.92
N THR A 271 18.84 -3.61 18.09
CA THR A 271 19.45 -4.87 18.56
C THR A 271 20.96 -4.92 18.39
N GLY A 272 21.55 -3.97 17.66
CA GLY A 272 22.98 -3.91 17.33
C GLY A 272 23.41 -4.85 16.19
N ILE A 273 22.54 -5.76 15.72
CA ILE A 273 22.85 -6.74 14.65
C ILE A 273 21.75 -6.76 13.59
N SER A 274 22.11 -7.13 12.35
CA SER A 274 21.09 -7.24 11.30
C SER A 274 20.12 -8.40 11.56
N PRO A 275 18.86 -8.32 11.12
CA PRO A 275 17.88 -9.40 11.30
C PRO A 275 18.32 -10.70 10.61
N MET A 276 19.06 -10.63 9.50
CA MET A 276 19.65 -11.81 8.86
C MET A 276 20.67 -12.49 9.75
N ASN A 277 21.58 -11.73 10.37
CA ASN A 277 22.57 -12.26 11.30
C ASN A 277 21.90 -12.83 12.54
N TYR A 278 20.85 -12.20 13.03
CA TYR A 278 20.04 -12.68 14.13
C TYR A 278 19.43 -14.07 13.83
N LEU A 279 18.73 -14.21 12.70
CA LEU A 279 18.18 -15.50 12.25
C LEU A 279 19.25 -16.58 12.09
N MET A 280 20.36 -16.24 11.45
CA MET A 280 21.48 -17.17 11.27
C MET A 280 22.04 -17.65 12.61
N LYS A 281 22.21 -16.74 13.57
CA LYS A 281 22.70 -17.09 14.91
C LYS A 281 21.75 -18.08 15.59
N LYS A 282 20.44 -17.82 15.61
CA LYS A 282 19.42 -18.71 16.21
C LYS A 282 19.42 -20.09 15.56
N ARG A 283 19.48 -20.16 14.24
CA ARG A 283 19.55 -21.43 13.50
C ARG A 283 20.79 -22.24 13.82
N ILE A 284 21.95 -21.58 13.95
CA ILE A 284 23.20 -22.25 14.30
C ILE A 284 23.18 -22.71 15.77
N GLU A 285 22.64 -21.92 16.71
CA GLU A 285 22.44 -22.32 18.09
C GLU A 285 21.58 -23.60 18.18
N ARG A 286 20.47 -23.65 17.42
CA ARG A 286 19.62 -24.85 17.32
C ARG A 286 20.38 -26.04 16.73
N ALA A 287 21.15 -25.81 15.67
CA ALA A 287 21.95 -26.85 15.05
C ALA A 287 23.01 -27.41 15.99
N CYS A 288 23.68 -26.58 16.78
CA CYS A 288 24.65 -27.03 17.80
C CYS A 288 23.98 -27.98 18.81
N ALA A 289 22.81 -27.60 19.34
CA ALA A 289 22.07 -28.48 20.24
C ALA A 289 21.66 -29.82 19.61
N LEU A 290 21.26 -29.82 18.33
CA LEU A 290 20.93 -31.05 17.60
C LEU A 290 22.15 -31.89 17.25
N LEU A 291 23.33 -31.29 17.09
CA LEU A 291 24.57 -32.00 16.80
C LEU A 291 25.10 -32.84 17.97
N GLU A 292 24.66 -32.55 19.20
CA GLU A 292 24.95 -33.37 20.39
C GLU A 292 24.33 -34.78 20.30
N ASN A 293 23.28 -34.94 19.47
CA ASN A 293 22.69 -36.25 19.21
C ASN A 293 23.34 -36.91 17.98
N ASN A 294 24.02 -38.00 18.20
CA ASN A 294 24.71 -38.76 17.16
C ASN A 294 23.79 -39.49 16.15
N GLU A 295 22.57 -39.75 16.53
CA GLU A 295 21.61 -40.49 15.69
C GLU A 295 21.06 -39.65 14.56
N ILE A 296 21.09 -38.31 14.70
CA ILE A 296 20.51 -37.41 13.71
C ILE A 296 21.56 -37.10 12.61
N LYS A 297 21.22 -37.39 11.36
CA LYS A 297 22.09 -37.07 10.22
C LYS A 297 22.26 -35.54 10.08
N VAL A 298 23.47 -35.08 9.76
CA VAL A 298 23.78 -33.65 9.60
C VAL A 298 22.87 -32.97 8.55
N SER A 299 22.50 -33.71 7.50
CA SER A 299 21.56 -33.20 6.48
C SER A 299 20.15 -32.96 7.05
N ALA A 300 19.68 -33.81 7.97
CA ALA A 300 18.42 -33.63 8.66
C ALA A 300 18.47 -32.44 9.64
N ILE A 301 19.58 -32.28 10.36
CA ILE A 301 19.82 -31.15 11.25
C ILE A 301 19.74 -29.81 10.49
N SER A 302 20.27 -29.74 9.28
CA SER A 302 20.21 -28.52 8.47
C SER A 302 18.76 -28.07 8.22
N LEU A 303 17.88 -29.01 7.89
CA LEU A 303 16.45 -28.73 7.66
C LEU A 303 15.72 -28.39 8.96
N GLN A 304 15.94 -29.15 10.04
CA GLN A 304 15.32 -28.94 11.36
C GLN A 304 15.79 -27.63 12.03
N SER A 305 16.87 -27.04 11.53
CA SER A 305 17.38 -25.73 11.97
C SER A 305 16.94 -24.58 11.06
N GLY A 306 16.03 -24.81 10.08
CA GLY A 306 15.45 -23.80 9.23
C GLY A 306 16.32 -23.37 8.04
N PHE A 307 17.31 -24.19 7.62
CA PHE A 307 18.05 -23.91 6.40
C PHE A 307 17.40 -24.55 5.19
N SER A 308 17.35 -23.81 4.09
CA SER A 308 16.76 -24.28 2.81
C SER A 308 17.60 -25.36 2.10
N SER A 309 18.89 -25.54 2.49
CA SER A 309 19.76 -26.60 1.95
C SER A 309 20.93 -26.88 2.87
N PRO A 310 21.46 -28.13 2.85
CA PRO A 310 22.68 -28.50 3.58
C PRO A 310 23.92 -27.69 3.19
N GLN A 311 24.01 -27.23 1.94
CA GLN A 311 25.11 -26.41 1.46
C GLN A 311 25.11 -25.05 2.16
N ARG A 312 23.95 -24.35 2.20
CA ARG A 312 23.82 -23.07 2.91
C ARG A 312 24.10 -23.22 4.39
N PHE A 313 23.63 -24.31 4.99
CA PHE A 313 23.93 -24.65 6.38
C PHE A 313 25.43 -24.76 6.64
N ASN A 314 26.14 -25.59 5.87
CA ASN A 314 27.57 -25.79 6.05
C ASN A 314 28.39 -24.50 5.94
N VAL A 315 28.05 -23.63 4.96
CA VAL A 315 28.68 -22.32 4.78
C VAL A 315 28.44 -21.43 5.99
N ALA A 316 27.18 -21.33 6.44
CA ALA A 316 26.79 -20.49 7.59
C ALA A 316 27.40 -21.02 8.89
N PHE A 317 27.38 -22.33 9.11
CA PHE A 317 27.93 -22.96 10.31
C PHE A 317 29.44 -22.72 10.39
N ARG A 318 30.18 -22.96 9.30
CA ARG A 318 31.64 -22.72 9.27
C ARG A 318 31.97 -21.25 9.49
N LYS A 319 31.15 -20.33 8.94
CA LYS A 319 31.36 -18.89 9.11
C LYS A 319 31.19 -18.44 10.55
N LEU A 320 30.23 -19.00 11.28
CA LEU A 320 29.90 -18.59 12.66
C LEU A 320 30.69 -19.36 13.71
N MET A 321 30.97 -20.66 13.48
CA MET A 321 31.62 -21.54 14.44
C MET A 321 33.10 -21.79 14.16
N GLY A 322 33.60 -21.33 13.01
CA GLY A 322 35.02 -21.55 12.61
C GLY A 322 35.37 -22.97 12.17
N MET A 323 34.41 -23.93 12.25
CA MET A 323 34.59 -25.34 11.91
C MET A 323 33.34 -25.90 11.23
N THR A 324 33.45 -27.07 10.62
CA THR A 324 32.31 -27.76 10.00
C THR A 324 31.36 -28.38 11.05
N PRO A 325 30.09 -28.67 10.73
CA PRO A 325 29.19 -29.37 11.64
C PRO A 325 29.70 -30.75 12.10
N MET A 326 30.40 -31.48 11.20
CA MET A 326 30.97 -32.78 11.53
C MET A 326 32.15 -32.66 12.50
N GLU A 327 33.03 -31.67 12.30
CA GLU A 327 34.15 -31.38 13.24
C GLU A 327 33.60 -30.96 14.60
N TYR A 328 32.56 -30.12 14.62
CA TYR A 328 31.87 -29.68 15.85
C TYR A 328 31.35 -30.89 16.61
N ARG A 329 30.58 -31.78 15.95
CA ARG A 329 30.05 -33.01 16.55
C ARG A 329 31.18 -33.86 17.14
N LYS A 330 32.27 -34.10 16.38
CA LYS A 330 33.39 -34.89 16.85
C LYS A 330 34.09 -34.31 18.09
N ASN A 331 34.14 -32.99 18.19
CA ASN A 331 34.81 -32.31 19.30
C ASN A 331 33.96 -32.26 20.58
N HIS A 332 32.62 -32.33 20.48
CA HIS A 332 31.69 -32.18 21.62
C HIS A 332 31.15 -33.52 22.14
N LEU A 333 31.43 -34.62 21.46
CA LEU A 333 31.04 -35.97 21.82
C LEU A 333 32.18 -36.82 22.35
N LYS A 334 33.22 -36.20 22.87
CA LYS A 334 34.30 -36.87 23.58
C LYS A 334 33.98 -37.08 25.04
#